data_ecf452baa921a6cf31ec0f27eaf98c72
#
_entry.id   ecf452baa921a6cf31ec0f27eaf98c72
#
_cell.length_a   1.000
_cell.length_b   1.000
_cell.length_c   1.000
_cell.angle_alpha   90.00
_cell.angle_beta   90.00
_cell.angle_gamma   90.00
#
_symmetry.space_group_name_H-M   'P 1'
#
loop_
_entity.id
_entity.type
_entity.pdbx_description
1 polymer ?
#
loop_
_entity_poly.entity_id
_entity_poly.type
_entity_poly.pdbx_seq_one_letter_code
_entity_poly.pdbx_strand_id
1 'polypeptide(L)'
;MQKRIRMLSVGIVLLILLIGIIVYYNNSNNKYSFTQDGIKYALTLDGNKVTSFPSKGMYKAQVTCDGADGKWLYDDWKLAIENITSDDVTCDINFSTITKIGLNDYIISLAGTTQGTGEVVSETTTIDNSTFTAGAKLEQNGYSVSSNDATYPFEWDDTNKNWTSTNHTDSATATFIFNVSTASNYQVCYKQSSERNYDYTIFYKDNTQIKSLKGISNSDFECYYLGNLTTSNAIKVTYQKDSSSSSGSDNVIFYLQSGTYNENIQTVSAGIRYEGKNPNNYIWFNNEYWRIIGVFDSASHGVSGQNLVKIIRTDVLDGLAWHKSNTNDWTASSLKSLLNGAYYNAQDGTNSGYCIGNAASATIISNCNYTKKGIQSGYRGMIANVTWYLGGYSSRDATAEAFYGYERGTTVYSGRPTSTTGYIGLMYPSDYR
;
A
#
# COMPACT_ATOMS: atom_id res chain seq x y z
N MET A 1 13.90 20.55 90.07
CA MET A 1 12.78 20.83 89.08
C MET A 1 13.17 20.75 87.62
N GLN A 2 14.27 21.32 87.18
CA GLN A 2 14.71 21.31 85.77
C GLN A 2 14.95 19.92 85.13
N LYS A 3 15.45 18.91 85.85
CA LYS A 3 15.65 17.54 85.34
C LYS A 3 14.36 16.81 85.03
N ARG A 4 13.26 17.05 85.79
CA ARG A 4 11.95 16.45 85.54
C ARG A 4 11.26 17.03 84.31
N ILE A 5 11.41 18.35 84.10
CA ILE A 5 10.83 19.04 82.94
C ILE A 5 11.53 18.58 81.67
N ARG A 6 12.85 18.40 81.64
CA ARG A 6 13.59 17.85 80.46
C ARG A 6 13.21 16.40 80.15
N MET A 7 12.98 15.55 81.12
CA MET A 7 12.53 14.18 80.85
C MET A 7 11.12 14.14 80.32
N LEU A 8 10.20 15.04 80.79
CA LEU A 8 8.85 15.12 80.26
C LEU A 8 8.82 15.61 78.80
N SER A 9 9.64 16.61 78.46
CA SER A 9 9.73 17.13 77.09
C SER A 9 10.31 16.13 76.10
N VAL A 10 11.31 15.35 76.49
CA VAL A 10 11.89 14.30 75.69
C VAL A 10 10.87 13.16 75.47
N GLY A 11 10.11 12.80 76.47
CA GLY A 11 9.05 11.79 76.39
C GLY A 11 7.93 12.19 75.45
N ILE A 12 7.49 13.46 75.44
CA ILE A 12 6.46 13.99 74.55
C ILE A 12 6.99 14.01 73.09
N VAL A 13 8.22 14.43 72.82
CA VAL A 13 8.80 14.44 71.49
C VAL A 13 8.92 13.01 70.93
N LEU A 14 9.37 12.05 71.75
CA LEU A 14 9.42 10.64 71.34
C LEU A 14 8.03 10.07 71.05
N LEU A 15 7.02 10.42 71.83
CA LEU A 15 5.66 9.98 71.60
C LEU A 15 5.07 10.55 70.32
N ILE A 16 5.33 11.83 70.01
CA ILE A 16 4.93 12.46 68.74
C ILE A 16 5.63 11.82 67.53
N LEU A 17 6.93 11.51 67.68
CA LEU A 17 7.70 10.78 66.64
C LEU A 17 7.16 9.37 66.41
N LEU A 18 6.84 8.64 67.52
CA LEU A 18 6.27 7.30 67.45
C LEU A 18 4.89 7.30 66.81
N ILE A 19 4.01 8.25 67.18
CA ILE A 19 2.69 8.43 66.54
C ILE A 19 2.89 8.80 65.06
N GLY A 20 3.80 9.68 64.73
CA GLY A 20 4.15 10.03 63.33
C GLY A 20 4.62 8.84 62.52
N ILE A 21 5.46 8.00 63.11
CA ILE A 21 5.95 6.76 62.44
C ILE A 21 4.79 5.73 62.29
N ILE A 22 3.95 5.57 63.29
CA ILE A 22 2.80 4.64 63.26
C ILE A 22 1.80 5.12 62.20
N VAL A 23 1.50 6.42 62.13
CA VAL A 23 0.59 6.99 61.12
C VAL A 23 1.19 6.87 59.72
N TYR A 24 2.51 7.12 59.56
CA TYR A 24 3.22 6.91 58.29
C TYR A 24 3.21 5.43 57.86
N TYR A 25 3.50 4.52 58.79
CA TYR A 25 3.53 3.07 58.55
C TYR A 25 2.14 2.53 58.21
N ASN A 26 1.07 2.96 58.91
CA ASN A 26 -0.31 2.58 58.62
C ASN A 26 -0.78 3.15 57.27
N ASN A 27 -0.36 4.38 56.93
CA ASN A 27 -0.74 4.96 55.64
C ASN A 27 0.04 4.31 54.47
N SER A 28 1.29 3.92 54.69
CA SER A 28 2.08 3.28 53.64
C SER A 28 1.70 1.81 53.40
N ASN A 29 1.12 1.14 54.40
CA ASN A 29 0.70 -0.27 54.27
C ASN A 29 -0.82 -0.42 53.90
N ASN A 30 -1.59 0.67 53.86
CA ASN A 30 -2.97 0.57 53.45
C ASN A 30 -3.04 0.35 51.94
N LYS A 31 -3.51 -0.83 51.50
CA LYS A 31 -3.70 -1.16 50.08
C LYS A 31 -4.67 -0.18 49.40
N TYR A 32 -5.72 0.26 50.11
CA TYR A 32 -6.76 1.07 49.51
C TYR A 32 -6.43 2.56 49.55
N SER A 33 -6.83 3.27 48.46
CA SER A 33 -6.62 4.69 48.29
C SER A 33 -7.71 5.52 49.01
N PHE A 34 -8.96 5.09 48.91
CA PHE A 34 -10.13 5.69 49.59
C PHE A 34 -11.29 4.72 49.62
N THR A 35 -12.35 5.10 50.38
CA THR A 35 -13.62 4.39 50.42
C THR A 35 -14.72 5.38 50.06
N GLN A 36 -15.61 5.01 49.17
CA GLN A 36 -16.79 5.79 48.78
C GLN A 36 -17.98 4.84 48.59
N ASP A 37 -19.15 5.23 49.12
CA ASP A 37 -20.39 4.46 49.00
C ASP A 37 -20.26 2.99 49.43
N GLY A 38 -19.43 2.72 50.46
CA GLY A 38 -19.17 1.38 50.98
C GLY A 38 -18.12 0.57 50.18
N ILE A 39 -17.61 1.07 49.06
CA ILE A 39 -16.66 0.40 48.19
C ILE A 39 -15.26 0.91 48.50
N LYS A 40 -14.31 -0.02 48.64
CA LYS A 40 -12.89 0.29 48.85
C LYS A 40 -12.14 0.29 47.52
N TYR A 41 -11.47 1.37 47.24
CA TYR A 41 -10.72 1.56 45.98
C TYR A 41 -9.21 1.54 46.20
N ALA A 42 -8.50 0.68 45.48
CA ALA A 42 -7.07 0.75 45.32
C ALA A 42 -6.75 1.31 43.94
N LEU A 43 -6.25 2.54 43.88
CA LEU A 43 -5.98 3.24 42.63
C LEU A 43 -4.49 3.37 42.38
N THR A 44 -4.09 3.10 41.14
CA THR A 44 -2.75 3.43 40.65
C THR A 44 -2.81 4.21 39.34
N LEU A 45 -1.82 5.07 39.12
CA LEU A 45 -1.53 5.75 37.86
C LEU A 45 -0.08 5.50 37.50
N ASP A 46 0.15 4.82 36.39
CA ASP A 46 1.47 4.39 35.95
C ASP A 46 2.26 3.64 37.04
N GLY A 47 1.55 2.77 37.76
CA GLY A 47 2.09 1.98 38.89
C GLY A 47 2.23 2.71 40.22
N ASN A 48 2.01 4.02 40.27
CA ASN A 48 2.07 4.82 41.50
C ASN A 48 0.67 4.93 42.13
N LYS A 49 0.60 4.72 43.46
CA LYS A 49 -0.66 4.87 44.20
C LYS A 49 -1.16 6.31 44.14
N VAL A 50 -2.44 6.49 43.79
CA VAL A 50 -3.15 7.77 43.79
C VAL A 50 -4.38 7.71 44.71
N THR A 51 -4.79 8.86 45.21
CA THR A 51 -5.86 8.97 46.23
C THR A 51 -7.20 9.44 45.65
N SER A 52 -7.26 9.70 44.36
CA SER A 52 -8.48 10.07 43.64
C SER A 52 -8.41 9.60 42.20
N PHE A 53 -9.53 9.51 41.52
CA PHE A 53 -9.57 9.27 40.10
C PHE A 53 -8.83 10.40 39.37
N PRO A 54 -7.99 10.06 38.36
CA PRO A 54 -7.34 11.10 37.55
C PRO A 54 -8.39 11.91 36.79
N SER A 55 -8.12 13.15 36.51
CA SER A 55 -8.97 13.98 35.64
C SER A 55 -9.15 13.36 34.27
N LYS A 56 -10.29 13.57 33.62
CA LYS A 56 -10.54 13.01 32.28
C LYS A 56 -9.39 13.36 31.35
N GLY A 57 -8.74 12.33 30.80
CA GLY A 57 -7.54 12.45 30.00
C GLY A 57 -7.27 11.19 29.19
N MET A 58 -6.05 11.10 28.65
CA MET A 58 -5.63 9.96 27.85
C MET A 58 -5.06 8.86 28.74
N TYR A 59 -5.96 8.10 29.37
CA TYR A 59 -5.60 6.97 30.21
C TYR A 59 -6.34 5.71 29.76
N LYS A 60 -5.70 4.56 29.91
CA LYS A 60 -6.32 3.25 29.86
C LYS A 60 -6.58 2.81 31.30
N ALA A 61 -7.81 2.47 31.63
CA ALA A 61 -8.17 1.91 32.93
C ALA A 61 -8.32 0.39 32.84
N GLN A 62 -7.66 -0.32 33.73
CA GLN A 62 -7.90 -1.74 33.99
C GLN A 62 -8.58 -1.85 35.34
N VAL A 63 -9.79 -2.42 35.37
CA VAL A 63 -10.61 -2.56 36.56
C VAL A 63 -10.73 -4.03 36.93
N THR A 64 -10.53 -4.35 38.19
CA THR A 64 -10.80 -5.67 38.76
C THR A 64 -11.49 -5.43 40.11
N CYS A 65 -12.72 -5.90 40.29
CA CYS A 65 -13.45 -5.84 41.54
C CYS A 65 -13.60 -7.23 42.11
N ASP A 66 -13.58 -7.31 43.43
CA ASP A 66 -14.02 -8.45 44.24
C ASP A 66 -15.36 -8.13 44.86
N GLY A 67 -16.32 -9.05 44.75
CA GLY A 67 -17.66 -8.87 45.19
C GLY A 67 -18.60 -8.08 44.25
N ALA A 68 -18.13 -7.69 43.05
CA ALA A 68 -18.94 -7.03 42.02
C ALA A 68 -18.25 -7.06 40.65
N ASP A 69 -18.99 -6.76 39.59
CA ASP A 69 -18.46 -6.49 38.27
C ASP A 69 -18.16 -4.98 38.11
N GLY A 70 -16.93 -4.64 37.84
CA GLY A 70 -16.49 -3.26 37.66
C GLY A 70 -16.07 -2.97 36.22
N LYS A 71 -16.53 -1.83 35.67
CA LYS A 71 -16.17 -1.37 34.32
C LYS A 71 -15.92 0.13 34.30
N TRP A 72 -14.82 0.58 33.69
CA TRP A 72 -14.58 2.03 33.47
C TRP A 72 -15.34 2.52 32.24
N LEU A 73 -16.19 3.52 32.42
CA LEU A 73 -16.94 4.19 31.36
C LEU A 73 -16.18 5.45 30.92
N TYR A 74 -15.53 5.37 29.76
CA TYR A 74 -14.67 6.45 29.25
C TYR A 74 -15.44 7.71 28.87
N ASP A 75 -16.67 7.57 28.35
CA ASP A 75 -17.49 8.70 27.93
C ASP A 75 -17.91 9.55 29.13
N ASP A 76 -18.35 8.91 30.19
CA ASP A 76 -18.78 9.53 31.44
C ASP A 76 -17.63 9.76 32.43
N TRP A 77 -16.46 9.19 32.14
CA TRP A 77 -15.27 9.21 33.00
C TRP A 77 -15.56 8.76 34.42
N LYS A 78 -16.19 7.60 34.56
CA LYS A 78 -16.60 7.03 35.85
C LYS A 78 -16.48 5.51 35.86
N LEU A 79 -16.41 4.96 37.09
CA LEU A 79 -16.57 3.53 37.31
C LEU A 79 -18.04 3.17 37.34
N ALA A 80 -18.47 2.20 36.55
CA ALA A 80 -19.76 1.51 36.73
C ALA A 80 -19.49 0.21 37.49
N ILE A 81 -20.35 -0.06 38.47
CA ILE A 81 -20.34 -1.28 39.27
C ILE A 81 -21.71 -1.94 39.14
N GLU A 82 -21.68 -3.20 38.75
CA GLU A 82 -22.88 -4.01 38.50
C GLU A 82 -22.73 -5.35 39.22
N ASN A 83 -23.82 -6.10 39.34
CA ASN A 83 -23.83 -7.48 39.88
C ASN A 83 -23.15 -7.59 41.26
N ILE A 84 -23.52 -6.74 42.22
CA ILE A 84 -22.94 -6.76 43.58
C ILE A 84 -23.35 -8.05 44.27
N THR A 85 -22.35 -8.84 44.67
CA THR A 85 -22.52 -10.16 45.30
C THR A 85 -22.03 -10.20 46.74
N SER A 86 -21.44 -9.11 47.24
CA SER A 86 -20.90 -8.99 48.59
C SER A 86 -21.15 -7.61 49.18
N ASP A 87 -21.32 -7.54 50.51
CA ASP A 87 -21.41 -6.28 51.25
C ASP A 87 -20.07 -5.57 51.39
N ASP A 88 -18.95 -6.27 51.15
CA ASP A 88 -17.58 -5.72 51.19
C ASP A 88 -16.94 -5.75 49.76
N VAL A 89 -17.32 -4.79 48.93
CA VAL A 89 -16.79 -4.66 47.58
C VAL A 89 -15.47 -3.93 47.59
N THR A 90 -14.46 -4.51 46.92
CA THR A 90 -13.16 -3.88 46.73
C THR A 90 -12.82 -3.83 45.25
N CYS A 91 -12.31 -2.68 44.76
CA CYS A 91 -11.94 -2.51 43.37
C CYS A 91 -10.50 -2.02 43.24
N ASP A 92 -9.68 -2.78 42.52
CA ASP A 92 -8.35 -2.40 42.08
C ASP A 92 -8.48 -1.76 40.69
N ILE A 93 -8.10 -0.48 40.54
CA ILE A 93 -8.19 0.27 39.28
C ILE A 93 -6.82 0.81 38.94
N ASN A 94 -6.27 0.30 37.86
CA ASN A 94 -4.96 0.71 37.34
C ASN A 94 -5.14 1.61 36.12
N PHE A 95 -4.79 2.87 36.24
CA PHE A 95 -4.70 3.80 35.13
C PHE A 95 -3.29 3.77 34.56
N SER A 96 -3.18 3.69 33.25
CA SER A 96 -1.92 3.88 32.53
C SER A 96 -2.06 5.05 31.57
N THR A 97 -1.08 5.94 31.58
CA THR A 97 -1.03 7.05 30.62
C THR A 97 -0.92 6.48 29.21
N ILE A 98 -1.86 6.84 28.35
CA ILE A 98 -1.76 6.54 26.94
C ILE A 98 -0.77 7.55 26.34
N THR A 99 0.44 7.10 26.07
CA THR A 99 1.39 7.89 25.28
C THR A 99 0.76 8.12 23.92
N LYS A 100 0.68 9.37 23.48
CA LYS A 100 0.26 9.70 22.11
C LYS A 100 1.27 9.08 21.17
N ILE A 101 0.89 8.01 20.49
CA ILE A 101 1.65 7.50 19.35
C ILE A 101 1.00 8.04 18.07
N GLY A 102 1.81 8.33 17.07
CA GLY A 102 1.30 8.67 15.75
C GLY A 102 0.47 7.53 15.18
N LEU A 103 -0.50 7.84 14.34
CA LEU A 103 -1.30 6.80 13.68
C LEU A 103 -0.40 5.85 12.86
N ASN A 104 0.62 6.37 12.21
CA ASN A 104 1.65 5.60 11.51
C ASN A 104 2.35 4.61 12.44
N ASP A 105 2.83 5.06 13.61
CA ASP A 105 3.54 4.20 14.57
C ASP A 105 2.62 3.15 15.16
N TYR A 106 1.35 3.50 15.40
CA TYR A 106 0.35 2.54 15.83
C TYR A 106 0.14 1.43 14.80
N ILE A 107 -0.04 1.77 13.52
CA ILE A 107 -0.22 0.78 12.44
C ILE A 107 1.04 -0.08 12.29
N ILE A 108 2.23 0.51 12.36
CA ILE A 108 3.51 -0.22 12.32
C ILE A 108 3.57 -1.26 13.45
N SER A 109 3.10 -0.91 14.65
CA SER A 109 3.08 -1.83 15.79
C SER A 109 2.10 -3.01 15.63
N LEU A 110 1.16 -2.92 14.70
CA LEU A 110 0.20 -3.99 14.38
C LEU A 110 0.73 -5.01 13.36
N ALA A 111 1.90 -4.79 12.76
CA ALA A 111 2.45 -5.70 11.75
C ALA A 111 2.52 -7.15 12.30
N GLY A 112 2.04 -8.11 11.50
CA GLY A 112 1.91 -9.51 11.88
C GLY A 112 0.70 -9.84 12.76
N THR A 113 -0.23 -8.90 12.98
CA THR A 113 -1.44 -9.16 13.78
C THR A 113 -2.68 -9.32 12.90
N THR A 114 -3.63 -10.15 13.38
CA THR A 114 -4.95 -10.27 12.77
C THR A 114 -5.81 -9.07 13.12
N GLN A 115 -6.51 -8.52 12.13
CA GLN A 115 -7.40 -7.37 12.28
C GLN A 115 -8.75 -7.67 11.61
N GLY A 116 -9.77 -7.99 12.39
CA GLY A 116 -11.05 -8.43 11.85
C GLY A 116 -10.92 -9.75 11.08
N THR A 117 -11.29 -9.78 9.81
CA THR A 117 -11.10 -10.94 8.90
C THR A 117 -9.90 -10.72 7.94
N GLY A 118 -8.99 -9.86 8.30
CA GLY A 118 -7.75 -9.57 7.61
C GLY A 118 -6.58 -9.49 8.57
N GLU A 119 -5.48 -8.99 8.08
CA GLU A 119 -4.22 -8.87 8.83
C GLU A 119 -3.47 -7.60 8.47
N VAL A 120 -2.46 -7.25 9.25
CA VAL A 120 -1.50 -6.19 8.94
C VAL A 120 -0.18 -6.83 8.54
N VAL A 121 0.24 -6.64 7.32
CA VAL A 121 1.41 -7.27 6.73
C VAL A 121 2.51 -6.24 6.45
N SER A 122 3.75 -6.61 6.75
CA SER A 122 4.92 -5.86 6.30
C SER A 122 5.39 -6.44 4.98
N GLU A 123 5.28 -5.67 3.92
CA GLU A 123 5.56 -6.13 2.58
C GLU A 123 6.86 -5.58 2.01
N THR A 124 7.44 -6.40 1.15
CA THR A 124 8.56 -6.02 0.30
C THR A 124 8.26 -6.39 -1.14
N THR A 125 8.79 -5.63 -2.07
CA THR A 125 8.76 -5.94 -3.49
C THR A 125 10.13 -5.70 -4.09
N THR A 126 10.35 -6.22 -5.29
CA THR A 126 11.54 -5.96 -6.06
C THR A 126 11.24 -4.92 -7.13
N ILE A 127 12.02 -3.85 -7.16
CA ILE A 127 12.02 -2.90 -8.28
C ILE A 127 13.17 -3.28 -9.19
N ASP A 128 12.83 -3.63 -10.42
CA ASP A 128 13.82 -3.90 -11.46
C ASP A 128 14.22 -2.57 -12.11
N ASN A 129 15.40 -2.08 -11.72
CA ASN A 129 16.05 -0.93 -12.35
C ASN A 129 17.12 -1.36 -13.35
N SER A 130 17.01 -2.57 -13.88
CA SER A 130 18.04 -3.12 -14.73
C SER A 130 18.12 -2.42 -16.08
N THR A 131 19.33 -2.16 -16.49
CA THR A 131 19.67 -1.74 -17.86
C THR A 131 20.48 -2.85 -18.52
N PHE A 132 19.87 -3.49 -19.51
CA PHE A 132 20.59 -4.43 -20.34
C PHE A 132 21.52 -3.64 -21.25
N THR A 133 22.83 -3.80 -21.06
CA THR A 133 23.80 -3.25 -22.02
C THR A 133 23.77 -4.12 -23.26
N ALA A 134 23.18 -3.59 -24.32
CA ALA A 134 22.88 -4.30 -25.53
C ALA A 134 24.15 -4.90 -26.15
N GLY A 135 24.19 -6.21 -26.28
CA GLY A 135 25.07 -6.92 -27.18
C GLY A 135 24.54 -6.88 -28.61
N ALA A 136 25.25 -7.48 -29.53
CA ALA A 136 24.80 -7.63 -30.91
C ALA A 136 23.52 -8.46 -30.97
N LYS A 137 22.59 -8.08 -31.84
CA LYS A 137 21.45 -8.91 -32.21
C LYS A 137 21.99 -10.22 -32.81
N LEU A 138 21.45 -11.34 -32.33
CA LEU A 138 21.95 -12.62 -32.73
C LEU A 138 21.34 -13.07 -34.05
N GLU A 139 22.18 -13.45 -34.97
CA GLU A 139 21.80 -14.02 -36.24
C GLU A 139 21.48 -15.51 -36.11
N GLN A 140 20.84 -16.07 -37.13
CA GLN A 140 20.54 -17.51 -37.20
C GLN A 140 21.79 -18.37 -37.05
N ASN A 141 22.96 -17.89 -37.48
CA ASN A 141 24.22 -18.63 -37.36
C ASN A 141 24.73 -18.82 -35.95
N GLY A 142 24.20 -18.08 -34.97
CA GLY A 142 24.50 -18.23 -33.55
C GLY A 142 23.67 -19.28 -32.83
N TYR A 143 22.68 -19.90 -33.53
CA TYR A 143 21.76 -20.88 -32.97
C TYR A 143 21.43 -22.00 -33.96
N SER A 144 21.03 -23.15 -33.45
CA SER A 144 20.24 -24.07 -34.24
C SER A 144 18.76 -23.70 -34.07
N VAL A 145 18.06 -23.53 -35.17
CA VAL A 145 16.61 -23.26 -35.20
C VAL A 145 15.93 -24.49 -35.75
N SER A 146 14.90 -24.96 -35.05
CA SER A 146 13.98 -25.96 -35.58
C SER A 146 12.53 -25.45 -35.53
N SER A 147 11.77 -25.70 -36.59
CA SER A 147 10.37 -25.39 -36.70
C SER A 147 9.56 -26.69 -36.76
N ASN A 148 8.49 -26.79 -36.01
CA ASN A 148 7.59 -27.92 -36.02
C ASN A 148 6.48 -27.79 -37.09
N ASP A 149 6.45 -26.65 -37.79
CA ASP A 149 5.47 -26.36 -38.85
C ASP A 149 6.14 -26.31 -40.22
N ALA A 150 5.49 -26.88 -41.22
CA ALA A 150 5.98 -26.87 -42.63
C ALA A 150 5.89 -25.46 -43.29
N THR A 151 5.03 -24.60 -42.75
CA THR A 151 4.87 -23.21 -43.19
C THR A 151 5.52 -22.27 -42.19
N TYR A 152 6.67 -21.79 -42.46
CA TYR A 152 7.42 -20.90 -41.58
C TYR A 152 6.72 -19.55 -41.42
N PRO A 153 6.05 -19.27 -40.29
CA PRO A 153 5.34 -18.02 -40.09
C PRO A 153 6.25 -16.83 -39.82
N PHE A 154 7.57 -17.06 -39.74
CA PHE A 154 8.56 -16.01 -39.56
C PHE A 154 9.68 -16.14 -40.59
N GLU A 155 10.12 -15.00 -41.08
CA GLU A 155 11.32 -14.86 -41.90
C GLU A 155 12.40 -14.06 -41.18
N TRP A 156 13.64 -14.41 -41.43
CA TRP A 156 14.81 -13.67 -40.93
C TRP A 156 15.09 -12.46 -41.81
N ASP A 157 15.06 -11.27 -41.24
CA ASP A 157 15.51 -10.04 -41.87
C ASP A 157 17.01 -9.84 -41.58
N ASP A 158 17.86 -10.12 -42.54
CA ASP A 158 19.31 -10.01 -42.40
C ASP A 158 19.79 -8.57 -42.25
N THR A 159 19.03 -7.60 -42.75
CA THR A 159 19.35 -6.18 -42.64
C THR A 159 19.12 -5.67 -41.21
N ASN A 160 17.93 -5.97 -40.67
CA ASN A 160 17.53 -5.51 -39.33
C ASN A 160 17.90 -6.51 -38.23
N LYS A 161 18.43 -7.68 -38.59
CA LYS A 161 18.78 -8.77 -37.65
C LYS A 161 17.64 -9.12 -36.70
N ASN A 162 16.47 -9.40 -37.28
CA ASN A 162 15.28 -9.78 -36.55
C ASN A 162 14.45 -10.81 -37.31
N TRP A 163 13.53 -11.45 -36.59
CA TRP A 163 12.52 -12.32 -37.13
C TRP A 163 11.23 -11.52 -37.34
N THR A 164 10.64 -11.58 -38.51
CA THR A 164 9.41 -10.90 -38.87
C THR A 164 8.34 -11.92 -39.25
N SER A 165 7.15 -11.83 -38.67
CA SER A 165 6.03 -12.69 -39.06
C SER A 165 5.62 -12.44 -40.50
N THR A 166 5.33 -13.51 -41.23
CA THR A 166 4.82 -13.46 -42.60
C THR A 166 3.31 -13.63 -42.61
N ASN A 167 2.64 -13.18 -43.67
CA ASN A 167 1.20 -13.39 -43.84
C ASN A 167 0.88 -14.87 -44.06
N HIS A 168 0.13 -15.47 -43.13
CA HIS A 168 -0.42 -16.80 -43.25
C HIS A 168 -1.94 -16.77 -43.41
N THR A 169 -2.46 -17.66 -44.26
CA THR A 169 -3.91 -17.78 -44.55
C THR A 169 -4.59 -18.81 -43.66
N ASP A 170 -3.84 -19.63 -42.94
CA ASP A 170 -4.37 -20.81 -42.24
C ASP A 170 -4.16 -20.73 -40.72
N SER A 171 -5.00 -21.44 -39.95
CA SER A 171 -4.89 -21.61 -38.51
C SER A 171 -3.67 -22.46 -38.09
N ALA A 172 -2.49 -21.96 -38.43
CA ALA A 172 -1.26 -22.68 -38.16
C ALA A 172 -0.71 -22.34 -36.77
N THR A 173 -0.21 -23.36 -36.09
CA THR A 173 0.65 -23.17 -34.92
C THR A 173 2.07 -23.55 -35.30
N ALA A 174 2.98 -22.63 -35.18
CA ALA A 174 4.42 -22.90 -35.40
C ALA A 174 5.20 -22.76 -34.10
N THR A 175 6.17 -23.65 -33.95
CA THR A 175 7.08 -23.62 -32.81
C THR A 175 8.52 -23.56 -33.28
N PHE A 176 9.22 -22.54 -32.86
CA PHE A 176 10.66 -22.38 -33.08
C PHE A 176 11.41 -22.69 -31.81
N ILE A 177 12.51 -23.44 -31.94
CA ILE A 177 13.41 -23.72 -30.81
C ILE A 177 14.79 -23.16 -31.17
N PHE A 178 15.24 -22.23 -30.36
CA PHE A 178 16.56 -21.61 -30.48
C PHE A 178 17.45 -22.19 -29.37
N ASN A 179 18.44 -22.98 -29.76
CA ASN A 179 19.45 -23.50 -28.84
C ASN A 179 20.55 -22.46 -28.67
N VAL A 180 20.85 -22.13 -27.41
CA VAL A 180 21.90 -21.18 -27.11
C VAL A 180 23.28 -21.77 -27.44
N SER A 181 24.04 -21.10 -28.26
CA SER A 181 25.39 -21.57 -28.69
C SER A 181 26.50 -21.08 -27.78
N THR A 182 26.31 -19.99 -27.07
CA THR A 182 27.30 -19.36 -26.18
C THR A 182 26.67 -18.96 -24.87
N ALA A 183 27.33 -19.28 -23.75
CA ALA A 183 26.86 -18.82 -22.44
C ALA A 183 26.97 -17.29 -22.35
N SER A 184 25.86 -16.62 -22.05
CA SER A 184 25.76 -15.16 -21.90
C SER A 184 24.44 -14.76 -21.19
N ASN A 185 24.31 -13.48 -20.89
CA ASN A 185 23.01 -12.92 -20.62
C ASN A 185 22.24 -12.71 -21.91
N TYR A 186 20.96 -13.04 -21.90
CA TYR A 186 20.09 -12.95 -23.08
C TYR A 186 18.84 -12.16 -22.76
N GLN A 187 18.33 -11.44 -23.75
CA GLN A 187 17.00 -10.86 -23.77
C GLN A 187 16.32 -11.11 -25.10
N VAL A 188 14.99 -11.16 -25.08
CA VAL A 188 14.15 -11.11 -26.27
C VAL A 188 13.52 -9.73 -26.36
N CYS A 189 13.66 -9.06 -27.50
CA CYS A 189 12.98 -7.82 -27.79
C CYS A 189 11.95 -8.07 -28.88
N TYR A 190 10.75 -7.57 -28.70
CA TYR A 190 9.62 -7.82 -29.59
C TYR A 190 8.79 -6.56 -29.84
N LYS A 191 8.11 -6.55 -30.95
CA LYS A 191 7.15 -5.55 -31.36
C LYS A 191 5.99 -6.23 -32.05
N GLN A 192 4.76 -5.81 -31.75
CA GLN A 192 3.55 -6.35 -32.36
C GLN A 192 2.61 -5.19 -32.75
N SER A 193 2.17 -5.17 -34.00
CA SER A 193 1.40 -4.04 -34.54
C SER A 193 -0.12 -4.12 -34.32
N SER A 194 -0.64 -5.21 -33.73
CA SER A 194 -2.08 -5.42 -33.59
C SER A 194 -2.49 -5.94 -32.22
N GLU A 195 -3.60 -5.43 -31.69
CA GLU A 195 -4.26 -5.88 -30.45
C GLU A 195 -5.18 -7.09 -30.63
N ARG A 196 -5.19 -7.75 -31.78
CA ARG A 196 -6.14 -8.84 -32.04
C ARG A 196 -5.88 -10.03 -31.13
N ASN A 197 -6.93 -10.44 -30.42
CA ASN A 197 -6.90 -11.54 -29.45
C ASN A 197 -6.70 -12.94 -30.09
N TYR A 198 -6.59 -13.03 -31.38
CA TYR A 198 -6.64 -14.28 -32.13
C TYR A 198 -5.28 -14.80 -32.56
N ASP A 199 -4.37 -13.89 -32.89
CA ASP A 199 -3.02 -14.25 -33.26
C ASP A 199 -2.10 -13.91 -32.06
N TYR A 200 -1.30 -14.84 -31.61
CA TYR A 200 -0.43 -14.61 -30.48
C TYR A 200 0.91 -15.33 -30.56
N THR A 201 1.92 -14.69 -30.04
CA THR A 201 3.26 -15.24 -29.88
C THR A 201 3.53 -15.45 -28.41
N ILE A 202 4.06 -16.62 -28.08
CA ILE A 202 4.44 -16.96 -26.71
C ILE A 202 5.94 -17.33 -26.70
N PHE A 203 6.66 -16.69 -25.79
CA PHE A 203 8.07 -16.99 -25.54
C PHE A 203 8.21 -17.89 -24.33
N TYR A 204 9.08 -18.90 -24.44
CA TYR A 204 9.39 -19.84 -23.38
C TYR A 204 10.89 -19.93 -23.17
N LYS A 205 11.31 -20.18 -21.93
CA LYS A 205 12.64 -20.63 -21.56
C LYS A 205 12.51 -22.06 -21.03
N ASP A 206 13.19 -22.99 -21.65
CA ASP A 206 13.18 -24.42 -21.26
C ASP A 206 11.75 -24.97 -20.98
N ASN A 207 10.79 -24.69 -21.85
CA ASN A 207 9.36 -25.01 -21.74
C ASN A 207 8.56 -24.24 -20.66
N THR A 208 9.17 -23.36 -19.91
CA THR A 208 8.46 -22.46 -19.02
C THR A 208 8.04 -21.20 -19.79
N GLN A 209 6.74 -20.90 -19.80
CA GLN A 209 6.25 -19.67 -20.43
C GLN A 209 6.82 -18.44 -19.70
N ILE A 210 7.43 -17.53 -20.45
CA ILE A 210 8.01 -16.29 -19.92
C ILE A 210 7.22 -15.06 -20.36
N LYS A 211 6.66 -15.07 -21.56
CA LYS A 211 5.89 -13.95 -22.08
C LYS A 211 4.86 -14.40 -23.10
N SER A 212 3.66 -13.84 -23.03
CA SER A 212 2.63 -13.97 -24.06
C SER A 212 2.32 -12.61 -24.65
N LEU A 213 2.23 -12.54 -25.99
CA LEU A 213 1.86 -11.33 -26.72
C LEU A 213 0.37 -11.28 -27.07
N LYS A 214 -0.44 -12.16 -26.53
CA LYS A 214 -1.89 -12.18 -26.78
C LYS A 214 -2.52 -10.88 -26.26
N GLY A 215 -3.20 -10.18 -27.17
CA GLY A 215 -3.87 -8.92 -26.84
C GLY A 215 -2.94 -7.73 -26.57
N ILE A 216 -1.68 -7.80 -27.01
CA ILE A 216 -0.69 -6.73 -26.87
C ILE A 216 -0.47 -6.06 -28.22
N SER A 217 -0.46 -4.73 -28.22
CA SER A 217 0.01 -3.91 -29.35
C SER A 217 1.00 -2.90 -28.82
N ASN A 218 2.19 -2.87 -29.42
CA ASN A 218 3.24 -1.91 -29.10
C ASN A 218 3.86 -1.33 -30.36
N SER A 219 4.05 -0.01 -30.38
CA SER A 219 4.66 0.71 -31.51
C SER A 219 6.19 0.61 -31.52
N ASP A 220 6.78 0.39 -30.36
CA ASP A 220 8.23 0.31 -30.13
C ASP A 220 8.63 -1.08 -29.64
N PHE A 221 9.90 -1.42 -29.74
CA PHE A 221 10.40 -2.68 -29.20
C PHE A 221 10.36 -2.65 -27.67
N GLU A 222 9.72 -3.66 -27.09
CA GLU A 222 9.83 -4.02 -25.70
C GLU A 222 10.81 -5.18 -25.53
N CYS A 223 11.66 -5.13 -24.52
CA CYS A 223 12.64 -6.18 -24.26
C CYS A 223 12.32 -6.91 -22.94
N TYR A 224 12.53 -8.22 -22.96
CA TYR A 224 12.34 -9.09 -21.82
C TYR A 224 13.63 -9.85 -21.52
N TYR A 225 14.14 -9.69 -20.29
CA TYR A 225 15.36 -10.36 -19.88
C TYR A 225 15.09 -11.84 -19.58
N LEU A 226 15.88 -12.71 -20.19
CA LEU A 226 15.75 -14.16 -20.09
C LEU A 226 16.67 -14.78 -19.03
N GLY A 227 17.61 -14.02 -18.52
CA GLY A 227 18.62 -14.48 -17.58
C GLY A 227 19.96 -14.83 -18.23
N ASN A 228 20.87 -15.33 -17.41
CA ASN A 228 22.10 -15.94 -17.88
C ASN A 228 21.77 -17.34 -18.41
N LEU A 229 21.95 -17.56 -19.71
CA LEU A 229 21.68 -18.82 -20.37
C LEU A 229 23.00 -19.48 -20.76
N THR A 230 23.00 -20.79 -20.69
CA THR A 230 24.12 -21.67 -21.13
C THR A 230 23.70 -22.48 -22.34
N THR A 231 24.61 -23.23 -22.91
CA THR A 231 24.35 -24.11 -24.05
C THR A 231 23.38 -25.26 -23.76
N SER A 232 23.00 -25.46 -22.48
CA SER A 232 21.97 -26.40 -22.10
C SER A 232 20.53 -25.81 -22.11
N ASN A 233 20.40 -24.50 -22.29
CA ASN A 233 19.11 -23.83 -22.34
C ASN A 233 18.60 -23.71 -23.78
N ALA A 234 17.29 -23.64 -23.92
CA ALA A 234 16.60 -23.37 -25.17
C ALA A 234 15.56 -22.27 -25.01
N ILE A 235 15.44 -21.42 -26.01
CA ILE A 235 14.38 -20.44 -26.12
C ILE A 235 13.38 -20.97 -27.13
N LYS A 236 12.15 -21.19 -26.70
CA LYS A 236 11.08 -21.63 -27.59
C LYS A 236 10.13 -20.46 -27.88
N VAL A 237 9.81 -20.27 -29.14
CA VAL A 237 8.81 -19.29 -29.59
C VAL A 237 7.68 -20.07 -30.24
N THR A 238 6.48 -19.94 -29.73
CA THR A 238 5.29 -20.52 -30.32
C THR A 238 4.41 -19.39 -30.85
N TYR A 239 4.08 -19.47 -32.13
CA TYR A 239 3.14 -18.60 -32.79
C TYR A 239 1.88 -19.37 -33.13
N GLN A 240 0.73 -18.79 -32.82
CA GLN A 240 -0.56 -19.35 -33.20
C GLN A 240 -1.40 -18.30 -33.89
N LYS A 241 -1.94 -18.62 -35.07
CA LYS A 241 -2.91 -17.83 -35.79
C LYS A 241 -4.31 -18.40 -35.61
N ASP A 242 -5.30 -17.56 -35.40
CA ASP A 242 -6.70 -17.96 -35.32
C ASP A 242 -7.30 -18.01 -36.74
N SER A 243 -8.07 -19.07 -37.02
CA SER A 243 -8.78 -19.29 -38.28
C SER A 243 -9.83 -18.22 -38.62
N SER A 244 -10.23 -17.40 -37.67
CA SER A 244 -11.26 -16.38 -37.85
C SER A 244 -10.73 -15.03 -38.36
N SER A 245 -9.43 -14.84 -38.45
CA SER A 245 -8.84 -13.59 -38.93
C SER A 245 -8.68 -13.56 -40.44
N SER A 246 -9.70 -13.07 -41.16
CA SER A 246 -9.54 -12.69 -42.54
C SER A 246 -8.70 -11.42 -42.64
N SER A 247 -7.54 -11.53 -43.28
CA SER A 247 -6.71 -10.43 -43.81
C SER A 247 -6.38 -9.25 -42.88
N GLY A 248 -5.39 -9.39 -42.10
CA GLY A 248 -4.68 -8.28 -41.48
C GLY A 248 -3.23 -8.69 -41.23
N SER A 249 -2.31 -7.88 -41.68
CA SER A 249 -0.87 -8.04 -41.44
C SER A 249 -0.57 -7.76 -39.97
N ASP A 250 -0.85 -8.72 -39.09
CA ASP A 250 -0.43 -8.65 -37.71
C ASP A 250 1.06 -8.98 -37.69
N ASN A 251 1.89 -7.99 -37.78
CA ASN A 251 3.32 -8.17 -37.80
C ASN A 251 3.86 -8.27 -36.40
N VAL A 252 4.31 -9.46 -36.02
CA VAL A 252 5.17 -9.67 -34.87
C VAL A 252 6.62 -9.65 -35.35
N ILE A 253 7.40 -8.81 -34.75
CA ILE A 253 8.85 -8.72 -34.99
C ILE A 253 9.54 -8.98 -33.69
N PHE A 254 10.52 -9.89 -33.68
CA PHE A 254 11.34 -10.13 -32.50
C PHE A 254 12.78 -10.41 -32.84
N TYR A 255 13.65 -10.16 -31.89
CA TYR A 255 15.05 -10.55 -31.96
C TYR A 255 15.57 -10.95 -30.60
N LEU A 256 16.60 -11.79 -30.61
CA LEU A 256 17.36 -12.14 -29.42
C LEU A 256 18.62 -11.29 -29.38
N GLN A 257 19.08 -11.00 -28.19
CA GLN A 257 20.26 -10.22 -27.95
C GLN A 257 21.04 -10.81 -26.77
N SER A 258 22.35 -10.98 -26.96
CA SER A 258 23.26 -11.28 -25.88
C SER A 258 23.98 -10.04 -25.40
N GLY A 259 24.36 -9.97 -24.14
CA GLY A 259 25.10 -8.82 -23.63
C GLY A 259 25.42 -8.92 -22.14
N THR A 260 25.81 -7.79 -21.59
CA THR A 260 25.99 -7.62 -20.14
C THR A 260 24.72 -7.11 -19.55
N TYR A 261 24.23 -7.81 -18.55
CA TYR A 261 23.06 -7.41 -17.76
C TYR A 261 23.51 -6.78 -16.45
N ASN A 262 23.15 -5.56 -16.24
CA ASN A 262 23.34 -4.90 -14.96
C ASN A 262 22.04 -4.98 -14.17
N GLU A 263 21.98 -5.94 -13.28
CA GLU A 263 20.86 -6.14 -12.40
C GLU A 263 20.99 -5.21 -11.19
N ASN A 264 20.16 -4.21 -11.13
CA ASN A 264 19.91 -3.43 -9.92
C ASN A 264 18.52 -3.75 -9.39
N ILE A 265 18.28 -5.03 -9.10
CA ILE A 265 17.07 -5.42 -8.39
C ILE A 265 17.24 -5.00 -6.94
N GLN A 266 16.46 -4.03 -6.53
CA GLN A 266 16.40 -3.60 -5.14
C GLN A 266 15.15 -4.15 -4.50
N THR A 267 15.32 -4.89 -3.40
CA THR A 267 14.21 -5.17 -2.51
C THR A 267 13.91 -3.90 -1.74
N VAL A 268 12.70 -3.40 -1.93
CA VAL A 268 12.21 -2.18 -1.27
C VAL A 268 10.99 -2.50 -0.43
N SER A 269 10.75 -1.68 0.60
CA SER A 269 9.50 -1.75 1.35
C SER A 269 8.33 -1.40 0.43
N ALA A 270 7.32 -2.27 0.39
CA ALA A 270 6.04 -2.01 -0.26
C ALA A 270 4.99 -1.48 0.73
N GLY A 271 5.43 -1.14 1.94
CA GLY A 271 4.62 -0.59 3.02
C GLY A 271 4.20 -1.65 4.05
N ILE A 272 3.58 -1.16 5.11
CA ILE A 272 2.88 -1.98 6.10
C ILE A 272 1.40 -1.81 5.79
N ARG A 273 0.74 -2.87 5.38
CA ARG A 273 -0.59 -2.81 4.74
C ARG A 273 -1.63 -3.60 5.52
N TYR A 274 -2.86 -3.14 5.42
CA TYR A 274 -4.02 -3.93 5.79
C TYR A 274 -4.47 -4.78 4.61
N GLU A 275 -4.54 -6.08 4.82
CA GLU A 275 -4.91 -7.06 3.80
C GLU A 275 -6.08 -7.93 4.22
N GLY A 276 -6.68 -8.63 3.25
CA GLY A 276 -7.77 -9.57 3.46
C GLY A 276 -9.15 -8.99 3.19
N LYS A 277 -10.17 -9.82 3.45
CA LYS A 277 -11.54 -9.55 2.99
C LYS A 277 -12.18 -8.34 3.69
N ASN A 278 -11.97 -8.19 4.98
CA ASN A 278 -12.55 -7.09 5.77
C ASN A 278 -11.73 -6.83 7.03
N PRO A 279 -10.54 -6.22 6.90
CA PRO A 279 -9.73 -5.86 8.06
C PRO A 279 -10.37 -4.71 8.85
N ASN A 280 -10.02 -4.59 10.14
CA ASN A 280 -10.42 -3.47 10.99
C ASN A 280 -9.56 -2.24 10.70
N ASN A 281 -9.73 -1.64 9.54
CA ASN A 281 -8.91 -0.54 9.02
C ASN A 281 -9.69 0.76 8.84
N TYR A 282 -10.76 0.97 9.58
CA TYR A 282 -11.57 2.18 9.50
C TYR A 282 -11.00 3.31 10.36
N ILE A 283 -11.02 4.52 9.83
CA ILE A 283 -10.68 5.76 10.53
C ILE A 283 -11.76 6.81 10.27
N TRP A 284 -12.10 7.58 11.31
CA TRP A 284 -12.95 8.75 11.17
C TRP A 284 -12.10 9.95 10.78
N PHE A 285 -12.27 10.44 9.57
CA PHE A 285 -11.53 11.57 9.03
C PHE A 285 -12.46 12.43 8.16
N ASN A 286 -12.34 13.74 8.25
CA ASN A 286 -13.15 14.68 7.47
C ASN A 286 -14.67 14.48 7.60
N ASN A 287 -15.13 14.14 8.83
CA ASN A 287 -16.54 13.87 9.19
C ASN A 287 -17.17 12.68 8.45
N GLU A 288 -16.38 11.74 7.99
CA GLU A 288 -16.82 10.51 7.35
C GLU A 288 -15.86 9.36 7.64
N TYR A 289 -16.27 8.12 7.33
CA TYR A 289 -15.38 6.97 7.45
C TYR A 289 -14.48 6.84 6.22
N TRP A 290 -13.22 6.57 6.49
CA TRP A 290 -12.19 6.22 5.53
C TRP A 290 -11.60 4.88 5.87
N ARG A 291 -10.99 4.21 4.91
CA ARG A 291 -10.23 2.99 5.14
C ARG A 291 -8.74 3.27 5.02
N ILE A 292 -7.98 2.71 5.94
CA ILE A 292 -6.53 2.75 5.91
C ILE A 292 -6.04 1.69 4.93
N ILE A 293 -5.25 2.08 3.94
CA ILE A 293 -4.55 1.16 3.04
C ILE A 293 -3.29 0.64 3.75
N GLY A 294 -2.51 1.54 4.34
CA GLY A 294 -1.28 1.19 5.01
C GLY A 294 -0.42 2.38 5.38
N VAL A 295 0.80 2.10 5.81
CA VAL A 295 1.86 3.07 6.10
C VAL A 295 3.00 2.87 5.12
N PHE A 296 3.43 3.96 4.52
CA PHE A 296 4.44 3.99 3.47
C PHE A 296 5.59 4.91 3.86
N ASP A 297 6.79 4.56 3.45
CA ASP A 297 8.02 5.30 3.69
C ASP A 297 8.26 6.43 2.68
N SER A 298 9.32 7.19 2.89
CA SER A 298 9.69 8.31 2.03
C SER A 298 10.01 7.92 0.59
N ALA A 299 10.48 6.70 0.33
CA ALA A 299 10.71 6.21 -1.03
C ALA A 299 9.40 6.04 -1.81
N SER A 300 8.33 5.71 -1.10
CA SER A 300 7.00 5.50 -1.67
C SER A 300 6.24 6.78 -2.01
N HIS A 301 6.52 7.90 -1.35
CA HIS A 301 5.73 9.13 -1.47
C HIS A 301 6.56 10.42 -1.58
N GLY A 302 7.90 10.35 -1.55
CA GLY A 302 8.79 11.47 -1.77
C GLY A 302 8.94 12.48 -0.63
N VAL A 303 8.27 12.28 0.53
CA VAL A 303 8.41 13.16 1.69
C VAL A 303 9.49 12.60 2.61
N SER A 304 10.63 13.26 2.66
CA SER A 304 11.82 12.78 3.36
C SER A 304 11.60 12.61 4.86
N GLY A 305 12.08 11.48 5.40
CA GLY A 305 12.11 11.18 6.84
C GLY A 305 10.74 10.95 7.48
N GLN A 306 9.69 10.75 6.70
CA GLN A 306 8.34 10.51 7.23
C GLN A 306 7.78 9.17 6.76
N ASN A 307 7.05 8.51 7.66
CA ASN A 307 6.16 7.42 7.33
C ASN A 307 4.73 7.96 7.30
N LEU A 308 4.08 7.91 6.14
CA LEU A 308 2.75 8.47 5.94
C LEU A 308 1.69 7.38 5.85
N VAL A 309 0.53 7.65 6.46
CA VAL A 309 -0.65 6.79 6.35
C VAL A 309 -1.40 7.13 5.07
N LYS A 310 -1.62 6.12 4.23
CA LYS A 310 -2.47 6.23 3.05
C LYS A 310 -3.88 5.78 3.39
N ILE A 311 -4.86 6.63 3.10
CA ILE A 311 -6.27 6.35 3.33
C ILE A 311 -7.08 6.51 2.05
N ILE A 312 -8.21 5.82 1.98
CA ILE A 312 -9.18 5.92 0.89
C ILE A 312 -10.57 6.13 1.47
N ARG A 313 -11.40 6.90 0.80
CA ARG A 313 -12.81 7.04 1.19
C ARG A 313 -13.54 5.70 1.12
N THR A 314 -14.41 5.46 2.09
CA THR A 314 -15.31 4.30 2.06
C THR A 314 -16.33 4.41 0.94
N ASP A 315 -16.88 5.61 0.76
CA ASP A 315 -17.87 5.89 -0.28
C ASP A 315 -17.21 6.50 -1.52
N VAL A 316 -17.70 6.13 -2.67
CA VAL A 316 -17.30 6.75 -3.95
C VAL A 316 -17.72 8.22 -3.98
N LEU A 317 -16.99 9.07 -4.72
CA LEU A 317 -17.42 10.42 -4.98
C LEU A 317 -18.63 10.36 -5.92
N ASP A 318 -18.52 10.65 -7.14
CA ASP A 318 -19.57 10.62 -8.14
C ASP A 318 -19.01 10.02 -9.46
N GLY A 319 -19.85 9.77 -10.42
CA GLY A 319 -19.43 9.34 -11.76
C GLY A 319 -18.75 10.49 -12.49
N LEU A 320 -17.45 10.65 -12.27
CA LEU A 320 -16.62 11.71 -12.86
C LEU A 320 -15.80 11.16 -14.01
N ALA A 321 -15.76 11.89 -15.11
CA ALA A 321 -14.90 11.54 -16.23
C ALA A 321 -13.43 11.92 -15.92
N TRP A 322 -12.54 11.09 -16.43
CA TRP A 322 -11.09 11.32 -16.32
C TRP A 322 -10.66 12.68 -16.89
N HIS A 323 -11.10 12.98 -18.11
CA HIS A 323 -10.78 14.23 -18.78
C HIS A 323 -11.85 14.57 -19.85
N LYS A 324 -11.88 15.82 -20.26
CA LYS A 324 -12.80 16.34 -21.30
C LYS A 324 -12.44 15.95 -22.73
N SER A 325 -11.27 15.37 -22.95
CA SER A 325 -10.79 14.88 -24.23
C SER A 325 -10.03 13.57 -24.03
N ASN A 326 -9.73 12.86 -25.09
CA ASN A 326 -9.02 11.59 -25.03
C ASN A 326 -7.56 11.82 -24.66
N THR A 327 -7.23 11.74 -23.38
CA THR A 327 -5.85 11.75 -22.85
C THR A 327 -5.71 10.73 -21.75
N ASN A 328 -4.56 10.07 -21.69
CA ASN A 328 -4.16 9.17 -20.62
C ASN A 328 -3.13 9.80 -19.67
N ASP A 329 -3.02 11.13 -19.67
CA ASP A 329 -2.11 11.87 -18.82
C ASP A 329 -2.81 12.34 -17.53
N TRP A 330 -2.46 11.73 -16.39
CA TRP A 330 -2.98 12.15 -15.10
C TRP A 330 -2.66 13.60 -14.79
N THR A 331 -1.46 14.07 -15.16
CA THR A 331 -1.01 15.43 -14.82
C THR A 331 -1.85 16.52 -15.48
N ALA A 332 -2.38 16.22 -16.66
CA ALA A 332 -3.26 17.11 -17.44
C ALA A 332 -4.75 16.81 -17.22
N SER A 333 -5.11 15.79 -16.44
CA SER A 333 -6.50 15.36 -16.34
C SER A 333 -7.40 16.36 -15.64
N SER A 334 -8.65 16.46 -16.11
CA SER A 334 -9.69 17.26 -15.46
C SER A 334 -9.98 16.76 -14.05
N LEU A 335 -9.93 15.43 -13.85
CA LEU A 335 -10.17 14.80 -12.57
C LEU A 335 -9.11 15.18 -11.54
N LYS A 336 -7.81 15.15 -11.89
CA LYS A 336 -6.75 15.64 -10.99
C LYS A 336 -6.98 17.09 -10.57
N SER A 337 -7.30 17.95 -11.53
CA SER A 337 -7.54 19.37 -11.28
C SER A 337 -8.74 19.59 -10.35
N LEU A 338 -9.81 18.84 -10.53
CA LEU A 338 -10.99 18.88 -9.67
C LEU A 338 -10.69 18.41 -8.25
N LEU A 339 -10.00 17.26 -8.10
CA LEU A 339 -9.69 16.65 -6.80
C LEU A 339 -8.72 17.48 -5.99
N ASN A 340 -7.65 18.01 -6.60
CA ASN A 340 -6.65 18.84 -5.91
C ASN A 340 -7.04 20.33 -5.85
N GLY A 341 -8.10 20.72 -6.53
CA GLY A 341 -8.72 22.06 -6.50
C GLY A 341 -9.94 22.10 -5.59
N ALA A 342 -11.12 22.03 -6.21
CA ALA A 342 -12.39 22.23 -5.53
C ALA A 342 -12.65 21.20 -4.41
N TYR A 343 -12.35 19.92 -4.62
CA TYR A 343 -12.56 18.91 -3.60
C TYR A 343 -11.62 19.10 -2.40
N TYR A 344 -10.31 19.27 -2.64
CA TYR A 344 -9.34 19.50 -1.56
C TYR A 344 -9.64 20.76 -0.76
N ASN A 345 -10.15 21.81 -1.41
CA ASN A 345 -10.43 23.10 -0.77
C ASN A 345 -11.87 23.23 -0.24
N ALA A 346 -12.70 22.18 -0.33
CA ALA A 346 -14.12 22.21 0.02
C ALA A 346 -14.85 23.38 -0.64
N GLN A 347 -14.70 23.51 -1.96
CA GLN A 347 -15.28 24.58 -2.76
C GLN A 347 -16.33 24.04 -3.75
N ASP A 348 -17.14 24.93 -4.28
CA ASP A 348 -18.02 24.61 -5.39
C ASP A 348 -17.21 24.52 -6.69
N GLY A 349 -17.05 23.29 -7.21
CA GLY A 349 -16.35 23.00 -8.44
C GLY A 349 -17.27 22.87 -9.65
N THR A 350 -18.56 23.13 -9.52
CA THR A 350 -19.57 22.92 -10.60
C THR A 350 -19.22 23.73 -11.86
N ASN A 351 -18.75 24.96 -11.69
CA ASN A 351 -18.40 25.84 -12.81
C ASN A 351 -16.91 25.83 -13.16
N SER A 352 -16.13 24.91 -12.65
CA SER A 352 -14.67 24.89 -12.83
C SER A 352 -14.23 24.46 -14.26
N GLY A 353 -15.14 23.94 -15.07
CA GLY A 353 -14.82 23.29 -16.34
C GLY A 353 -14.17 21.90 -16.20
N TYR A 354 -13.96 21.44 -14.93
CA TYR A 354 -13.40 20.12 -14.61
C TYR A 354 -14.46 19.13 -14.12
N CYS A 355 -15.67 19.61 -13.84
CA CYS A 355 -16.81 18.81 -13.39
C CYS A 355 -17.49 18.12 -14.56
N ILE A 356 -16.93 16.99 -15.01
CA ILE A 356 -17.33 16.34 -16.25
C ILE A 356 -17.81 14.92 -15.94
N GLY A 357 -19.02 14.59 -16.37
CA GLY A 357 -19.61 13.26 -16.19
C GLY A 357 -19.37 12.30 -17.35
N ASN A 358 -19.14 12.85 -18.56
CA ASN A 358 -18.89 12.04 -19.76
C ASN A 358 -17.79 12.68 -20.62
N ALA A 359 -16.69 11.97 -20.81
CA ALA A 359 -15.54 12.43 -21.58
C ALA A 359 -15.87 12.65 -23.07
N ALA A 360 -16.67 11.76 -23.68
CA ALA A 360 -16.97 11.80 -25.09
C ALA A 360 -17.79 13.04 -25.50
N SER A 361 -18.65 13.56 -24.62
CA SER A 361 -19.48 14.73 -24.84
C SER A 361 -18.99 15.98 -24.09
N ALA A 362 -17.92 15.86 -23.29
CA ALA A 362 -17.46 16.88 -22.35
C ALA A 362 -18.62 17.47 -21.49
N THR A 363 -19.64 16.65 -21.21
CA THR A 363 -20.86 17.09 -20.52
C THR A 363 -20.49 17.49 -19.08
N ILE A 364 -20.72 18.76 -18.77
CA ILE A 364 -20.58 19.29 -17.41
C ILE A 364 -21.77 18.78 -16.58
N ILE A 365 -21.48 18.28 -15.38
CA ILE A 365 -22.48 17.83 -14.42
C ILE A 365 -22.52 18.76 -13.20
N SER A 366 -23.63 18.74 -12.46
CA SER A 366 -23.85 19.64 -11.32
C SER A 366 -23.36 19.07 -9.96
N ASN A 367 -22.76 17.88 -9.93
CA ASN A 367 -22.49 17.15 -8.69
C ASN A 367 -21.18 17.54 -7.99
N CYS A 368 -20.43 18.51 -8.51
CA CYS A 368 -19.13 18.89 -8.01
C CYS A 368 -19.15 20.02 -6.97
N ASN A 369 -20.28 20.20 -6.30
CA ASN A 369 -20.30 21.10 -5.16
C ASN A 369 -19.72 20.39 -3.92
N TYR A 370 -18.46 20.67 -3.63
CA TYR A 370 -17.72 20.04 -2.53
C TYR A 370 -17.68 20.85 -1.24
N THR A 371 -18.46 21.93 -1.12
CA THR A 371 -18.48 22.77 0.09
C THR A 371 -18.72 21.98 1.39
N LYS A 372 -19.52 20.93 1.33
CA LYS A 372 -19.80 20.02 2.46
C LYS A 372 -19.06 18.67 2.39
N LYS A 373 -18.86 18.14 1.18
CA LYS A 373 -18.28 16.81 0.94
C LYS A 373 -16.75 16.84 0.73
N GLY A 374 -16.17 18.00 0.45
CA GLY A 374 -14.73 18.17 0.25
C GLY A 374 -13.96 18.19 1.58
N ILE A 375 -12.65 18.27 1.47
CA ILE A 375 -11.77 18.27 2.65
C ILE A 375 -11.92 19.58 3.41
N GLN A 376 -12.51 19.52 4.59
CA GLN A 376 -12.74 20.71 5.42
C GLN A 376 -11.44 21.30 5.96
N SER A 377 -11.43 22.59 6.23
CA SER A 377 -10.20 23.32 6.60
C SER A 377 -9.44 22.74 7.79
N GLY A 378 -10.16 22.20 8.78
CA GLY A 378 -9.56 21.55 9.96
C GLY A 378 -8.75 20.28 9.66
N TYR A 379 -8.96 19.65 8.51
CA TYR A 379 -8.30 18.39 8.13
C TYR A 379 -7.22 18.58 7.07
N ARG A 380 -7.24 19.67 6.31
CA ARG A 380 -6.28 19.91 5.20
C ARG A 380 -4.82 19.88 5.65
N GLY A 381 -4.52 20.42 6.82
CA GLY A 381 -3.17 20.41 7.38
C GLY A 381 -2.63 19.04 7.75
N MET A 382 -3.50 18.01 7.78
CA MET A 382 -3.10 16.62 8.04
C MET A 382 -2.76 15.86 6.75
N ILE A 383 -3.03 16.43 5.57
CA ILE A 383 -2.79 15.80 4.28
C ILE A 383 -1.49 16.34 3.70
N ALA A 384 -0.52 15.45 3.49
CA ALA A 384 0.75 15.81 2.90
C ALA A 384 0.63 15.99 1.38
N ASN A 385 1.38 16.93 0.83
CA ASN A 385 1.61 17.00 -0.62
C ASN A 385 2.70 16.01 -0.98
N VAL A 386 2.34 14.97 -1.70
CA VAL A 386 3.20 13.80 -1.95
C VAL A 386 3.47 13.60 -3.42
N THR A 387 4.51 12.83 -3.72
CA THR A 387 4.77 12.32 -5.06
C THR A 387 3.82 11.15 -5.35
N TRP A 388 3.07 11.27 -6.43
CA TRP A 388 2.28 10.19 -7.02
C TRP A 388 3.04 9.65 -8.23
N TYR A 389 3.43 8.39 -8.19
CA TYR A 389 4.11 7.72 -9.28
C TYR A 389 3.11 7.32 -10.36
N LEU A 390 3.49 7.43 -11.60
CA LEU A 390 2.62 7.26 -12.77
C LEU A 390 3.14 6.18 -13.72
N GLY A 391 4.09 5.37 -13.29
CA GLY A 391 4.54 4.21 -14.01
C GLY A 391 3.40 3.23 -14.21
N GLY A 392 3.53 2.37 -15.19
CA GLY A 392 2.52 1.40 -15.52
C GLY A 392 3.11 0.15 -16.13
N TYR A 393 2.22 -0.76 -16.48
CA TYR A 393 2.56 -2.01 -17.14
C TYR A 393 1.51 -2.35 -18.18
N SER A 394 1.93 -2.83 -19.33
CA SER A 394 1.03 -3.14 -20.45
C SER A 394 0.25 -4.45 -20.27
N SER A 395 0.68 -5.35 -19.38
CA SER A 395 0.01 -6.62 -19.14
C SER A 395 -1.09 -6.50 -18.10
N ARG A 396 -2.21 -7.18 -18.34
CA ARG A 396 -3.32 -7.31 -17.38
C ARG A 396 -3.12 -8.47 -16.39
N ASP A 397 -2.07 -9.23 -16.56
CA ASP A 397 -1.81 -10.47 -15.81
C ASP A 397 -0.87 -10.27 -14.60
N ALA A 398 -0.54 -9.02 -14.28
CA ALA A 398 0.31 -8.73 -13.14
C ALA A 398 -0.45 -8.84 -11.81
N THR A 399 0.23 -9.37 -10.79
CA THR A 399 -0.31 -9.39 -9.42
C THR A 399 -0.29 -8.00 -8.79
N ALA A 400 -1.08 -7.80 -7.74
CA ALA A 400 -1.10 -6.52 -7.01
C ALA A 400 0.30 -6.15 -6.46
N GLU A 401 1.08 -7.16 -5.99
CA GLU A 401 2.46 -6.95 -5.54
C GLU A 401 3.35 -6.41 -6.67
N ALA A 402 3.29 -7.02 -7.85
CA ALA A 402 4.08 -6.62 -9.01
C ALA A 402 3.73 -5.19 -9.45
N PHE A 403 2.47 -4.79 -9.35
CA PHE A 403 2.04 -3.43 -9.70
C PHE A 403 2.72 -2.36 -8.85
N TYR A 404 3.03 -2.62 -7.58
CA TYR A 404 3.74 -1.64 -6.75
C TYR A 404 5.09 -1.22 -7.35
N GLY A 405 5.84 -2.19 -7.88
CA GLY A 405 7.09 -1.92 -8.59
C GLY A 405 6.88 -1.19 -9.92
N TYR A 406 5.88 -1.61 -10.70
CA TYR A 406 5.58 -0.98 -12.00
C TYR A 406 5.13 0.47 -11.88
N GLU A 407 4.31 0.79 -10.89
CA GLU A 407 3.84 2.16 -10.61
C GLU A 407 5.00 3.12 -10.37
N ARG A 408 6.09 2.62 -9.78
CA ARG A 408 7.31 3.39 -9.46
C ARG A 408 8.39 3.28 -10.53
N GLY A 409 8.17 2.45 -11.53
CA GLY A 409 9.06 2.30 -12.67
C GLY A 409 8.98 3.46 -13.65
N THR A 410 9.82 3.38 -14.65
CA THR A 410 9.93 4.39 -15.72
C THR A 410 9.12 4.06 -16.98
N THR A 411 8.44 2.89 -16.99
CA THR A 411 7.57 2.50 -18.11
C THR A 411 6.31 3.33 -18.05
N VAL A 412 6.16 4.23 -19.00
CA VAL A 412 4.99 5.10 -19.18
C VAL A 412 4.66 5.17 -20.67
N TYR A 413 3.46 5.62 -20.99
CA TYR A 413 3.15 5.95 -22.36
C TYR A 413 4.07 7.07 -22.86
N SER A 414 4.54 6.98 -24.11
CA SER A 414 5.53 7.91 -24.67
C SER A 414 5.17 9.39 -24.45
N GLY A 415 6.11 10.15 -23.93
CA GLY A 415 5.96 11.57 -23.60
C GLY A 415 5.16 11.86 -22.35
N ARG A 416 4.80 10.86 -21.53
CA ARG A 416 4.12 11.07 -20.25
C ARG A 416 5.10 11.15 -19.08
N PRO A 417 4.78 11.95 -18.04
CA PRO A 417 5.61 11.98 -16.83
C PRO A 417 5.54 10.66 -16.06
N THR A 418 6.62 10.31 -15.39
CA THR A 418 6.71 9.14 -14.51
C THR A 418 6.17 9.41 -13.10
N SER A 419 5.95 10.67 -12.75
CA SER A 419 5.42 11.08 -11.45
C SER A 419 4.79 12.48 -11.50
N THR A 420 4.05 12.80 -10.46
CA THR A 420 3.50 14.14 -10.22
C THR A 420 3.34 14.38 -8.72
N THR A 421 3.21 15.63 -8.30
CA THR A 421 2.87 15.94 -6.91
C THR A 421 1.39 16.28 -6.75
N GLY A 422 0.84 16.04 -5.57
CA GLY A 422 -0.52 16.38 -5.23
C GLY A 422 -0.93 15.89 -3.85
N TYR A 423 -2.01 16.45 -3.34
CA TYR A 423 -2.60 16.05 -2.06
C TYR A 423 -3.48 14.81 -2.20
N ILE A 424 -4.13 14.66 -3.34
CA ILE A 424 -5.12 13.62 -3.60
C ILE A 424 -4.82 12.95 -4.95
N GLY A 425 -4.81 11.62 -4.93
CA GLY A 425 -4.66 10.77 -6.10
C GLY A 425 -5.79 9.75 -6.21
N LEU A 426 -5.69 8.88 -7.18
CA LEU A 426 -6.54 7.71 -7.32
C LEU A 426 -5.89 6.51 -6.64
N MET A 427 -6.69 5.51 -6.34
CA MET A 427 -6.21 4.24 -5.84
C MET A 427 -5.32 3.57 -6.90
N TYR A 428 -4.19 3.05 -6.47
CA TYR A 428 -3.32 2.27 -7.32
C TYR A 428 -3.82 0.83 -7.48
N PRO A 429 -3.50 0.14 -8.57
CA PRO A 429 -3.70 -1.30 -8.68
C PRO A 429 -3.07 -2.09 -7.52
N SER A 430 -1.89 -1.67 -7.05
CA SER A 430 -1.23 -2.28 -5.89
C SER A 430 -1.96 -2.09 -4.55
N ASP A 431 -2.94 -1.21 -4.47
CA ASP A 431 -3.75 -1.01 -3.26
C ASP A 431 -4.92 -2.02 -3.15
N TYR A 432 -5.16 -2.82 -4.21
CA TYR A 432 -6.15 -3.90 -4.25
C TYR A 432 -5.50 -5.22 -3.79
N ARG A 433 -5.53 -5.47 -2.48
CA ARG A 433 -4.99 -6.70 -1.88
C ARG A 433 -5.97 -7.38 -0.93
#